data_b32313039ca68a6ce6660c7d5402c4fa
#
_entry.id   b32313039ca68a6ce6660c7d5402c4fa
#
_cell.length_a   1.000
_cell.length_b   1.000
_cell.length_c   1.000
_cell.angle_alpha   90.00
_cell.angle_beta   90.00
_cell.angle_gamma   90.00
#
_symmetry.space_group_name_H-M   'P 1'
#
loop_
_entity.id
_entity.type
_entity.pdbx_description
1 polymer ?
#
loop_
_entity_poly.entity_id
_entity_poly.type
_entity_poly.pdbx_seq_one_letter_code
_entity_poly.pdbx_strand_id
1 'polypeptide(L)'
;MKNSASFLVIIIIALFIGGTALAGEYTSTGKTTDQKPSVTKSAAVTATATVLAIDLKNRLVTLKDEEGNTFDIIVGTQAKNLPQVKVGDIVEVTYYESVAVNVYKPGEAPSGIERTDVLATAKPGEKPGGIAASRVTVTATVQSIDKKNQTAVLMGPEGKTVKVKVENPKNLENVNIGDEVVVTYTQSYAISVNKPAKK
;
A
#
# COMPACT_ATOMS: atom_id res chain seq x y z
N MET A 1 7.23 18.84 15.11
CA MET A 1 7.16 18.27 13.75
C MET A 1 5.99 17.29 13.76
N LYS A 2 4.80 17.81 13.73
CA LYS A 2 3.52 17.08 13.79
C LYS A 2 2.76 17.40 12.49
N ASN A 3 2.10 16.42 11.88
CA ASN A 3 1.04 16.55 10.88
C ASN A 3 1.40 16.45 9.38
N SER A 4 2.39 15.63 9.01
CA SER A 4 2.61 15.33 7.58
C SER A 4 1.79 14.11 7.08
N ALA A 5 1.42 13.19 7.98
CA ALA A 5 0.79 11.91 7.57
C ALA A 5 -0.70 12.06 7.18
N SER A 6 -1.48 12.91 7.86
CA SER A 6 -2.92 13.07 7.57
C SER A 6 -3.18 13.74 6.22
N PHE A 7 -2.30 14.66 5.79
CA PHE A 7 -2.42 15.31 4.50
C PHE A 7 -2.04 14.38 3.33
N LEU A 8 -1.12 13.43 3.59
CA LEU A 8 -0.64 12.49 2.57
C LEU A 8 -1.72 11.47 2.17
N VAL A 9 -2.49 10.96 3.13
CA VAL A 9 -3.57 9.99 2.88
C VAL A 9 -4.68 10.59 2.00
N ILE A 10 -4.99 11.88 2.19
CA ILE A 10 -6.02 12.58 1.41
C ILE A 10 -5.55 12.83 -0.04
N ILE A 11 -4.26 13.12 -0.24
CA ILE A 11 -3.67 13.36 -1.57
C ILE A 11 -3.56 12.04 -2.37
N ILE A 12 -3.30 10.91 -1.72
CA ILE A 12 -3.16 9.61 -2.39
C ILE A 12 -4.50 9.14 -2.97
N ILE A 13 -5.63 9.45 -2.34
CA ILE A 13 -6.96 9.18 -2.91
C ILE A 13 -7.18 9.92 -4.24
N ALA A 14 -6.54 11.09 -4.43
CA ALA A 14 -6.63 11.88 -5.65
C ALA A 14 -5.63 11.44 -6.75
N LEU A 15 -4.52 10.81 -6.40
CA LEU A 15 -3.47 10.40 -7.35
C LEU A 15 -3.78 9.06 -8.07
N PHE A 16 -4.62 8.20 -7.48
CA PHE A 16 -5.03 6.94 -8.11
C PHE A 16 -5.97 7.10 -9.32
N ILE A 17 -6.36 8.33 -9.66
CA ILE A 17 -7.35 8.62 -10.72
C ILE A 17 -6.72 8.76 -12.12
N GLY A 18 -5.39 8.78 -12.27
CA GLY A 18 -4.75 9.22 -13.51
C GLY A 18 -3.52 8.44 -14.02
N GLY A 19 -3.36 7.17 -13.73
CA GLY A 19 -2.24 6.38 -14.24
C GLY A 19 -2.69 5.07 -14.88
N THR A 20 -2.26 4.81 -16.10
CA THR A 20 -2.34 3.49 -16.74
C THR A 20 -1.52 2.50 -15.93
N ALA A 21 -2.14 1.80 -15.01
CA ALA A 21 -1.51 0.75 -14.24
C ALA A 21 -2.10 -0.60 -14.64
N LEU A 22 -1.20 -1.54 -14.80
CA LEU A 22 -1.42 -2.95 -15.05
C LEU A 22 -2.55 -3.54 -14.20
N ALA A 23 -3.29 -4.45 -14.80
CA ALA A 23 -4.49 -5.08 -14.30
C ALA A 23 -4.44 -5.49 -12.82
N GLY A 24 -5.17 -4.78 -11.98
CA GLY A 24 -5.53 -5.20 -10.65
C GLY A 24 -7.00 -5.61 -10.64
N GLU A 25 -7.29 -6.82 -10.19
CA GLU A 25 -8.65 -7.35 -10.10
C GLU A 25 -9.52 -6.52 -9.17
N TYR A 26 -10.68 -6.11 -9.69
CA TYR A 26 -11.74 -5.51 -8.91
C TYR A 26 -12.54 -6.63 -8.21
N THR A 27 -12.37 -6.79 -6.92
CA THR A 27 -13.30 -7.62 -6.14
C THR A 27 -14.34 -6.72 -5.48
N SER A 28 -15.46 -6.55 -6.16
CA SER A 28 -16.68 -6.01 -5.54
C SER A 28 -17.50 -7.17 -5.03
N THR A 29 -17.42 -7.47 -3.74
CA THR A 29 -18.35 -8.39 -3.08
C THR A 29 -19.44 -7.57 -2.40
N GLY A 30 -20.61 -7.51 -2.99
CA GLY A 30 -21.76 -6.92 -2.35
C GLY A 30 -23.06 -7.37 -2.97
N LYS A 31 -23.78 -8.22 -2.30
CA LYS A 31 -25.22 -8.44 -2.50
C LYS A 31 -25.90 -8.44 -1.14
N THR A 32 -26.59 -7.34 -0.87
CA THR A 32 -27.88 -7.27 -0.15
C THR A 32 -28.32 -5.82 -0.05
N THR A 33 -29.60 -5.54 -0.16
CA THR A 33 -30.25 -4.24 -0.32
C THR A 33 -30.05 -3.24 0.85
N ASP A 34 -29.32 -3.63 1.89
CA ASP A 34 -29.10 -2.83 3.12
C ASP A 34 -27.62 -2.67 3.49
N GLN A 35 -26.71 -3.18 2.65
CA GLN A 35 -25.29 -3.20 2.98
C GLN A 35 -24.61 -1.88 2.53
N LYS A 36 -23.87 -1.26 3.47
CA LYS A 36 -23.06 -0.08 3.17
C LYS A 36 -21.97 -0.42 2.16
N PRO A 37 -21.59 0.50 1.26
CA PRO A 37 -20.61 0.24 0.21
C PRO A 37 -19.21 -0.03 0.79
N SER A 38 -18.52 -0.97 0.13
CA SER A 38 -17.11 -1.29 0.38
C SER A 38 -16.38 -1.37 -0.96
N VAL A 39 -15.26 -0.69 -1.09
CA VAL A 39 -14.43 -0.67 -2.30
C VAL A 39 -12.97 -0.83 -1.93
N THR A 40 -12.26 -1.72 -2.62
CA THR A 40 -10.81 -1.87 -2.48
C THR A 40 -10.15 -1.77 -3.85
N LYS A 41 -9.08 -0.97 -3.95
CA LYS A 41 -8.17 -0.93 -5.10
C LYS A 41 -6.78 -1.30 -4.62
N SER A 42 -6.06 -2.13 -5.38
CA SER A 42 -4.69 -2.50 -5.07
C SER A 42 -3.84 -2.59 -6.33
N ALA A 43 -2.54 -2.41 -6.15
CA ALA A 43 -1.54 -2.61 -7.18
C ALA A 43 -0.31 -3.30 -6.58
N ALA A 44 0.34 -4.14 -7.38
CA ALA A 44 1.61 -4.76 -7.02
C ALA A 44 2.57 -4.68 -8.21
N VAL A 45 3.84 -4.37 -7.92
CA VAL A 45 4.92 -4.38 -8.91
C VAL A 45 6.06 -5.21 -8.32
N THR A 46 6.53 -6.17 -9.11
CA THR A 46 7.69 -6.99 -8.76
C THR A 46 8.82 -6.71 -9.74
N ALA A 47 10.02 -6.49 -9.21
CA ALA A 47 11.25 -6.36 -9.96
C ALA A 47 12.23 -7.44 -9.51
N THR A 48 12.99 -7.99 -10.44
CA THR A 48 14.04 -8.97 -10.18
C THR A 48 15.38 -8.51 -10.69
N ALA A 49 16.44 -8.92 -10.01
CA ALA A 49 17.80 -8.65 -10.43
C ALA A 49 18.74 -9.80 -10.02
N THR A 50 19.75 -10.06 -10.85
CA THR A 50 20.77 -11.08 -10.57
C THR A 50 21.96 -10.46 -9.86
N VAL A 51 22.45 -11.10 -8.83
CA VAL A 51 23.66 -10.69 -8.11
C VAL A 51 24.89 -10.99 -8.99
N LEU A 52 25.65 -9.95 -9.38
CA LEU A 52 26.89 -10.08 -10.15
C LEU A 52 28.13 -10.09 -9.27
N ALA A 53 28.16 -9.26 -8.22
CA ALA A 53 29.29 -9.15 -7.30
C ALA A 53 28.84 -8.76 -5.90
N ILE A 54 29.65 -9.12 -4.89
CA ILE A 54 29.39 -8.82 -3.48
C ILE A 54 30.70 -8.40 -2.82
N ASP A 55 30.72 -7.22 -2.22
CA ASP A 55 31.75 -6.79 -1.30
C ASP A 55 31.17 -6.75 0.12
N LEU A 56 31.46 -7.78 0.89
CA LEU A 56 30.98 -7.90 2.27
C LEU A 56 31.56 -6.86 3.22
N LYS A 57 32.78 -6.37 2.94
CA LYS A 57 33.46 -5.36 3.77
C LYS A 57 32.77 -4.02 3.67
N ASN A 58 32.45 -3.60 2.45
CA ASN A 58 31.77 -2.34 2.18
C ASN A 58 30.26 -2.50 2.08
N ARG A 59 29.76 -3.74 2.22
CA ARG A 59 28.34 -4.09 2.08
C ARG A 59 27.75 -3.67 0.74
N LEU A 60 28.58 -3.71 -0.31
CA LEU A 60 28.20 -3.34 -1.66
C LEU A 60 27.80 -4.58 -2.45
N VAL A 61 26.67 -4.52 -3.13
CA VAL A 61 26.17 -5.58 -4.01
C VAL A 61 25.93 -4.99 -5.39
N THR A 62 26.57 -5.56 -6.41
CA THR A 62 26.31 -5.23 -7.80
C THR A 62 25.21 -6.13 -8.35
N LEU A 63 24.17 -5.53 -8.87
CA LEU A 63 22.98 -6.20 -9.42
C LEU A 63 22.87 -5.93 -10.92
N LYS A 64 22.27 -6.90 -11.62
CA LYS A 64 21.87 -6.79 -13.02
C LYS A 64 20.37 -7.04 -13.12
N ASP A 65 19.61 -6.09 -13.67
CA ASP A 65 18.19 -6.21 -13.92
C ASP A 65 17.86 -7.09 -15.15
N GLU A 66 16.57 -7.29 -15.41
CA GLU A 66 16.10 -8.09 -16.56
C GLU A 66 16.40 -7.42 -17.91
N GLU A 67 16.56 -6.08 -17.93
CA GLU A 67 16.92 -5.30 -19.12
C GLU A 67 18.43 -5.36 -19.43
N GLY A 68 19.23 -5.89 -18.49
CA GLY A 68 20.68 -6.02 -18.61
C GLY A 68 21.45 -4.85 -18.02
N ASN A 69 20.80 -3.86 -17.43
CA ASN A 69 21.47 -2.75 -16.75
C ASN A 69 22.11 -3.23 -15.44
N THR A 70 23.26 -2.64 -15.12
CA THR A 70 23.97 -2.95 -13.87
C THR A 70 23.98 -1.73 -12.96
N PHE A 71 23.78 -1.98 -11.66
CA PHE A 71 23.80 -0.94 -10.64
C PHE A 71 24.29 -1.49 -9.30
N ASP A 72 24.84 -0.61 -8.49
CA ASP A 72 25.36 -0.93 -7.18
C ASP A 72 24.41 -0.47 -6.08
N ILE A 73 24.23 -1.33 -5.07
CA ILE A 73 23.47 -1.00 -3.88
C ILE A 73 24.32 -1.18 -2.63
N ILE A 74 24.21 -0.24 -1.69
CA ILE A 74 24.78 -0.39 -0.34
C ILE A 74 23.73 -1.01 0.56
N VAL A 75 23.99 -2.23 1.04
CA VAL A 75 23.07 -2.99 1.87
C VAL A 75 23.16 -2.52 3.32
N GLY A 76 22.06 -2.05 3.88
CA GLY A 76 21.96 -1.56 5.26
C GLY A 76 22.35 -2.63 6.30
N THR A 77 22.78 -2.20 7.48
CA THR A 77 23.23 -3.06 8.58
C THR A 77 22.15 -3.99 9.14
N GLN A 78 20.87 -3.69 8.87
CA GLN A 78 19.72 -4.53 9.25
C GLN A 78 19.72 -5.87 8.51
N ALA A 79 20.27 -5.95 7.30
CA ALA A 79 20.41 -7.20 6.56
C ALA A 79 21.61 -8.01 7.10
N LYS A 80 21.41 -8.68 8.24
CA LYS A 80 22.45 -9.46 8.92
C LYS A 80 22.89 -10.67 8.11
N ASN A 81 22.04 -11.19 7.25
CA ASN A 81 22.27 -12.41 6.46
C ASN A 81 22.98 -12.14 5.12
N LEU A 82 23.51 -10.94 4.88
CA LEU A 82 24.26 -10.63 3.65
C LEU A 82 25.34 -11.67 3.29
N PRO A 83 26.09 -12.28 4.24
CA PRO A 83 27.07 -13.32 3.91
C PRO A 83 26.47 -14.59 3.28
N GLN A 84 25.15 -14.77 3.33
CA GLN A 84 24.46 -15.90 2.70
C GLN A 84 24.15 -15.68 1.22
N VAL A 85 24.31 -14.43 0.73
CA VAL A 85 24.11 -14.09 -0.68
C VAL A 85 25.32 -14.54 -1.50
N LYS A 86 25.05 -15.07 -2.68
CA LYS A 86 26.08 -15.54 -3.62
C LYS A 86 25.88 -14.91 -4.99
N VAL A 87 26.96 -14.81 -5.72
CA VAL A 87 26.90 -14.44 -7.15
C VAL A 87 26.00 -15.44 -7.88
N GLY A 88 25.11 -14.94 -8.71
CA GLY A 88 24.10 -15.69 -9.41
C GLY A 88 22.74 -15.82 -8.67
N ASP A 89 22.67 -15.42 -7.40
CA ASP A 89 21.38 -15.37 -6.71
C ASP A 89 20.44 -14.33 -7.36
N ILE A 90 19.15 -14.56 -7.24
CA ILE A 90 18.10 -13.66 -7.71
C ILE A 90 17.55 -12.88 -6.52
N VAL A 91 17.66 -11.57 -6.59
CA VAL A 91 17.00 -10.63 -5.68
C VAL A 91 15.65 -10.28 -6.29
N GLU A 92 14.59 -10.47 -5.53
CA GLU A 92 13.23 -10.09 -5.90
C GLU A 92 12.73 -9.03 -4.92
N VAL A 93 12.20 -7.93 -5.45
CA VAL A 93 11.58 -6.86 -4.68
C VAL A 93 10.16 -6.70 -5.16
N THR A 94 9.19 -6.88 -4.26
CA THR A 94 7.78 -6.62 -4.53
C THR A 94 7.33 -5.39 -3.75
N TYR A 95 6.81 -4.41 -4.46
CA TYR A 95 6.07 -3.29 -3.91
C TYR A 95 4.58 -3.58 -4.03
N TYR A 96 3.84 -3.37 -2.96
CA TYR A 96 2.39 -3.50 -2.93
C TYR A 96 1.79 -2.27 -2.26
N GLU A 97 0.68 -1.78 -2.83
CA GLU A 97 -0.16 -0.77 -2.21
C GLU A 97 -1.64 -1.09 -2.38
N SER A 98 -2.44 -0.64 -1.44
CA SER A 98 -3.89 -0.72 -1.53
C SER A 98 -4.59 0.40 -0.79
N VAL A 99 -5.76 0.78 -1.30
CA VAL A 99 -6.72 1.66 -0.64
C VAL A 99 -8.03 0.90 -0.50
N ALA A 100 -8.50 0.74 0.72
CA ALA A 100 -9.83 0.21 1.02
C ALA A 100 -10.70 1.32 1.61
N VAL A 101 -11.92 1.45 1.13
CA VAL A 101 -12.93 2.40 1.60
C VAL A 101 -14.15 1.60 2.02
N ASN A 102 -14.51 1.70 3.29
CA ASN A 102 -15.69 1.04 3.85
C ASN A 102 -16.59 2.09 4.48
N VAL A 103 -17.90 1.97 4.28
CA VAL A 103 -18.89 2.85 4.91
C VAL A 103 -19.60 2.09 6.03
N TYR A 104 -19.78 2.75 7.15
CA TYR A 104 -20.46 2.25 8.35
C TYR A 104 -21.58 3.17 8.75
N LYS A 105 -22.54 2.66 9.52
CA LYS A 105 -23.51 3.52 10.20
C LYS A 105 -22.83 4.33 11.30
N PRO A 106 -23.43 5.46 11.71
CA PRO A 106 -22.85 6.28 12.79
C PRO A 106 -22.58 5.45 14.05
N GLY A 107 -21.36 5.54 14.58
CA GLY A 107 -20.90 4.86 15.79
C GLY A 107 -20.49 3.39 15.62
N GLU A 108 -20.50 2.84 14.39
CA GLU A 108 -20.10 1.45 14.13
C GLU A 108 -18.64 1.33 13.64
N ALA A 109 -18.02 2.42 13.21
CA ALA A 109 -16.65 2.43 12.73
C ALA A 109 -15.62 2.60 13.86
N PRO A 110 -14.37 2.09 13.69
CA PRO A 110 -13.28 2.47 14.56
C PRO A 110 -13.02 3.97 14.44
N SER A 111 -12.82 4.66 15.55
CA SER A 111 -12.70 6.12 15.58
C SER A 111 -11.25 6.60 15.39
N GLY A 112 -11.09 7.75 14.73
CA GLY A 112 -9.84 8.50 14.70
C GLY A 112 -8.88 8.10 13.59
N ILE A 113 -7.59 8.14 13.91
CA ILE A 113 -6.49 7.74 13.02
C ILE A 113 -5.71 6.64 13.71
N GLU A 114 -5.57 5.51 13.03
CA GLU A 114 -4.76 4.38 13.48
C GLU A 114 -3.62 4.16 12.49
N ARG A 115 -2.42 3.88 13.02
CA ARG A 115 -1.25 3.50 12.23
C ARG A 115 -0.64 2.24 12.78
N THR A 116 -0.35 1.30 11.90
CA THR A 116 0.37 0.06 12.20
C THR A 116 1.55 -0.06 11.24
N ASP A 117 2.75 -0.21 11.79
CA ASP A 117 3.96 -0.49 11.03
C ASP A 117 4.46 -1.89 11.38
N VAL A 118 4.85 -2.66 10.37
CA VAL A 118 5.39 -4.02 10.51
C VAL A 118 6.75 -4.08 9.85
N LEU A 119 7.72 -4.65 10.55
CA LEU A 119 9.03 -4.99 10.00
C LEU A 119 9.35 -6.43 10.39
N ALA A 120 9.59 -7.27 9.39
CA ALA A 120 10.04 -8.63 9.58
C ALA A 120 11.26 -8.91 8.70
N THR A 121 12.21 -9.66 9.22
CA THR A 121 13.45 -10.05 8.52
C THR A 121 13.62 -11.57 8.57
N ALA A 122 14.34 -12.12 7.58
CA ALA A 122 14.68 -13.54 7.54
C ALA A 122 15.47 -13.97 8.79
N LYS A 123 15.29 -15.22 9.21
CA LYS A 123 15.98 -15.79 10.36
C LYS A 123 17.49 -15.89 10.11
N PRO A 124 18.31 -15.84 11.18
CA PRO A 124 19.74 -16.06 11.06
C PRO A 124 20.07 -17.38 10.33
N GLY A 125 21.02 -17.34 9.38
CA GLY A 125 21.41 -18.50 8.57
C GLY A 125 20.60 -18.71 7.28
N GLU A 126 19.46 -18.08 7.13
CA GLU A 126 18.71 -18.06 5.88
C GLU A 126 19.27 -17.01 4.91
N LYS A 127 18.86 -17.03 3.65
CA LYS A 127 19.17 -15.94 2.74
C LYS A 127 18.46 -14.65 3.19
N PRO A 128 19.03 -13.46 2.89
CA PRO A 128 18.38 -12.21 3.24
C PRO A 128 16.98 -12.13 2.65
N GLY A 129 16.08 -11.63 3.44
CA GLY A 129 14.72 -11.36 3.05
C GLY A 129 14.04 -10.55 4.14
N GLY A 130 12.94 -9.90 3.81
CA GLY A 130 12.19 -9.13 4.77
C GLY A 130 10.96 -8.50 4.17
N ILE A 131 10.08 -8.04 5.06
CA ILE A 131 8.88 -7.29 4.73
C ILE A 131 8.86 -6.05 5.61
N ALA A 132 8.64 -4.90 4.97
CA ALA A 132 8.29 -3.66 5.63
C ALA A 132 6.90 -3.25 5.16
N ALA A 133 5.97 -3.06 6.08
CA ALA A 133 4.61 -2.65 5.75
C ALA A 133 4.15 -1.53 6.67
N SER A 134 3.37 -0.61 6.12
CA SER A 134 2.68 0.45 6.84
C SER A 134 1.21 0.44 6.47
N ARG A 135 0.34 0.51 7.46
CA ARG A 135 -1.10 0.66 7.31
C ARG A 135 -1.55 1.89 8.07
N VAL A 136 -2.30 2.75 7.40
CA VAL A 136 -2.95 3.91 8.00
C VAL A 136 -4.44 3.80 7.77
N THR A 137 -5.21 3.87 8.84
CA THR A 137 -6.67 3.89 8.81
C THR A 137 -7.16 5.23 9.33
N VAL A 138 -8.05 5.87 8.59
CA VAL A 138 -8.65 7.16 8.96
C VAL A 138 -10.15 7.03 8.84
N THR A 139 -10.87 7.45 9.89
CA THR A 139 -12.33 7.54 9.89
C THR A 139 -12.76 8.99 9.70
N ALA A 140 -13.64 9.21 8.74
CA ALA A 140 -14.24 10.50 8.45
C ALA A 140 -15.76 10.40 8.45
N THR A 141 -16.46 11.48 8.77
CA THR A 141 -17.92 11.54 8.79
C THR A 141 -18.44 12.21 7.53
N VAL A 142 -19.47 11.67 6.91
CA VAL A 142 -20.17 12.25 5.76
C VAL A 142 -20.94 13.50 6.18
N GLN A 143 -20.54 14.66 5.68
CA GLN A 143 -21.20 15.95 5.96
C GLN A 143 -22.26 16.31 4.93
N SER A 144 -21.98 16.01 3.66
CA SER A 144 -22.95 16.26 2.57
C SER A 144 -22.71 15.31 1.41
N ILE A 145 -23.76 15.09 0.62
CA ILE A 145 -23.74 14.23 -0.57
C ILE A 145 -24.41 14.98 -1.72
N ASP A 146 -23.73 15.06 -2.84
CA ASP A 146 -24.28 15.58 -4.11
C ASP A 146 -24.32 14.43 -5.14
N LYS A 147 -25.43 13.74 -5.21
CA LYS A 147 -25.63 12.59 -6.13
C LYS A 147 -25.56 13.00 -7.59
N LYS A 148 -25.97 14.25 -7.94
CA LYS A 148 -25.94 14.76 -9.31
C LYS A 148 -24.51 14.93 -9.82
N ASN A 149 -23.63 15.50 -8.99
CA ASN A 149 -22.23 15.72 -9.31
C ASN A 149 -21.31 14.57 -8.86
N GLN A 150 -21.88 13.51 -8.25
CA GLN A 150 -21.17 12.34 -7.73
C GLN A 150 -20.07 12.77 -6.74
N THR A 151 -20.38 13.66 -5.81
CA THR A 151 -19.44 14.12 -4.80
C THR A 151 -19.98 13.97 -3.40
N ALA A 152 -19.08 13.80 -2.44
CA ALA A 152 -19.38 13.86 -1.01
C ALA A 152 -18.37 14.77 -0.31
N VAL A 153 -18.79 15.41 0.76
CA VAL A 153 -17.92 16.16 1.67
C VAL A 153 -17.75 15.31 2.93
N LEU A 154 -16.52 14.99 3.25
CA LEU A 154 -16.13 14.19 4.41
C LEU A 154 -15.40 15.09 5.42
N MET A 155 -15.71 14.93 6.70
CA MET A 155 -15.01 15.59 7.80
C MET A 155 -14.13 14.56 8.51
N GLY A 156 -12.84 14.79 8.50
CA GLY A 156 -11.86 13.97 9.21
C GLY A 156 -11.85 14.21 10.72
N PRO A 157 -11.10 13.40 11.47
CA PRO A 157 -11.06 13.45 12.94
C PRO A 157 -10.50 14.76 13.50
N GLU A 158 -9.76 15.53 12.69
CA GLU A 158 -9.26 16.88 13.06
C GLU A 158 -10.24 18.00 12.72
N GLY A 159 -11.48 17.70 12.31
CA GLY A 159 -12.48 18.66 11.90
C GLY A 159 -12.26 19.27 10.50
N LYS A 160 -11.20 18.87 9.81
CA LYS A 160 -10.96 19.32 8.41
C LYS A 160 -11.87 18.59 7.45
N THR A 161 -12.41 19.35 6.49
CA THR A 161 -13.29 18.77 5.46
C THR A 161 -12.56 18.60 4.13
N VAL A 162 -12.95 17.55 3.40
CA VAL A 162 -12.48 17.29 2.04
C VAL A 162 -13.67 16.94 1.16
N LYS A 163 -13.69 17.50 -0.06
CA LYS A 163 -14.66 17.12 -1.10
C LYS A 163 -14.04 16.03 -1.95
N VAL A 164 -14.71 14.88 -2.02
CA VAL A 164 -14.29 13.72 -2.82
C VAL A 164 -15.25 13.48 -3.96
N LYS A 165 -14.74 13.05 -5.11
CA LYS A 165 -15.54 12.57 -6.24
C LYS A 165 -15.66 11.06 -6.14
N VAL A 166 -16.88 10.55 -6.35
CA VAL A 166 -17.18 9.11 -6.30
C VAL A 166 -17.31 8.60 -7.73
N GLU A 167 -16.43 7.70 -8.15
CA GLU A 167 -16.40 7.19 -9.53
C GLU A 167 -17.66 6.39 -9.89
N ASN A 168 -18.10 5.52 -8.98
CA ASN A 168 -19.30 4.72 -9.20
C ASN A 168 -20.48 5.32 -8.41
N PRO A 169 -21.49 5.92 -9.10
CA PRO A 169 -22.61 6.57 -8.43
C PRO A 169 -23.42 5.61 -7.54
N LYS A 170 -23.41 4.30 -7.81
CA LYS A 170 -24.06 3.31 -6.96
C LYS A 170 -23.51 3.28 -5.54
N ASN A 171 -22.24 3.66 -5.36
CA ASN A 171 -21.64 3.75 -4.03
C ASN A 171 -22.21 4.91 -3.18
N LEU A 172 -23.00 5.82 -3.79
CA LEU A 172 -23.71 6.88 -3.07
C LEU A 172 -25.18 6.55 -2.77
N GLU A 173 -25.70 5.44 -3.30
CA GLU A 173 -27.13 5.10 -3.15
C GLU A 173 -27.48 4.80 -1.68
N ASN A 174 -26.62 4.06 -1.00
CA ASN A 174 -26.80 3.61 0.39
C ASN A 174 -25.91 4.38 1.39
N VAL A 175 -25.44 5.59 1.03
CA VAL A 175 -24.70 6.46 1.93
C VAL A 175 -25.58 7.60 2.40
N ASN A 176 -25.55 7.90 3.69
CA ASN A 176 -26.33 8.97 4.32
C ASN A 176 -25.40 9.98 4.99
N ILE A 177 -25.89 11.18 5.21
CA ILE A 177 -25.23 12.17 6.05
C ILE A 177 -25.12 11.60 7.47
N GLY A 178 -23.95 11.72 8.09
CA GLY A 178 -23.63 11.16 9.39
C GLY A 178 -23.00 9.77 9.33
N ASP A 179 -23.04 9.07 8.19
CA ASP A 179 -22.28 7.81 8.03
C ASP A 179 -20.80 8.04 8.21
N GLU A 180 -20.09 6.98 8.63
CA GLU A 180 -18.66 6.97 8.85
C GLU A 180 -17.96 6.26 7.71
N VAL A 181 -17.00 6.94 7.09
CA VAL A 181 -16.18 6.41 6.00
C VAL A 181 -14.81 6.07 6.54
N VAL A 182 -14.46 4.80 6.56
CA VAL A 182 -13.16 4.30 6.97
C VAL A 182 -12.31 4.09 5.73
N VAL A 183 -11.23 4.85 5.64
CA VAL A 183 -10.22 4.72 4.58
C VAL A 183 -8.99 4.06 5.15
N THR A 184 -8.64 2.90 4.62
CA THR A 184 -7.42 2.17 4.98
C THR A 184 -6.45 2.20 3.80
N TYR A 185 -5.29 2.82 4.00
CA TYR A 185 -4.17 2.77 3.07
C TYR A 185 -3.12 1.79 3.58
N THR A 186 -2.72 0.86 2.73
CA THR A 186 -1.64 -0.09 3.02
C THR A 186 -0.55 0.04 1.96
N GLN A 187 0.68 0.06 2.41
CA GLN A 187 1.88 0.06 1.58
C GLN A 187 2.84 -0.99 2.13
N SER A 188 3.41 -1.82 1.26
CA SER A 188 4.43 -2.77 1.70
C SER A 188 5.52 -2.99 0.66
N TYR A 189 6.70 -3.32 1.16
CA TYR A 189 7.86 -3.77 0.40
C TYR A 189 8.26 -5.13 0.91
N ALA A 190 8.36 -6.10 0.02
CA ALA A 190 8.92 -7.41 0.31
C ALA A 190 10.21 -7.58 -0.50
N ILE A 191 11.26 -8.08 0.16
CA ILE A 191 12.53 -8.40 -0.48
C ILE A 191 12.84 -9.86 -0.17
N SER A 192 13.20 -10.61 -1.19
CA SER A 192 13.70 -11.97 -1.05
C SER A 192 14.95 -12.19 -1.90
N VAL A 193 15.83 -13.07 -1.42
CA VAL A 193 17.00 -13.55 -2.18
C VAL A 193 16.87 -15.04 -2.37
N ASN A 194 16.80 -15.48 -3.60
CA ASN A 194 16.57 -16.86 -3.99
C ASN A 194 17.77 -17.41 -4.78
N LYS A 195 17.98 -18.73 -4.73
CA LYS A 195 18.91 -19.39 -5.65
C LYS A 195 18.38 -19.31 -7.08
N PRO A 196 19.24 -19.22 -8.09
CA PRO A 196 18.78 -19.32 -9.47
C PRO A 196 18.00 -20.62 -9.67
N ALA A 197 16.95 -20.59 -10.49
CA ALA A 197 16.22 -21.79 -10.88
C ALA A 197 17.23 -22.78 -11.51
N LYS A 198 17.21 -24.03 -11.08
CA LYS A 198 17.99 -25.09 -11.76
C LYS A 198 17.39 -25.24 -13.18
N LYS A 199 18.23 -24.99 -14.18
CA LYS A 199 17.91 -25.39 -15.56
C LYS A 199 17.87 -26.90 -15.71
#